data_0805d6b24f34cb6e725e0fd37ad98552
#
_entry.id   0805d6b24f34cb6e725e0fd37ad98552
#
_cell.length_a   1.000
_cell.length_b   1.000
_cell.length_c   1.000
_cell.angle_alpha   90.00
_cell.angle_beta   90.00
_cell.angle_gamma   90.00
#
_symmetry.space_group_name_H-M   'P 1'
#
loop_
_entity.id
_entity.type
_entity.pdbx_description
1 polymer ?
#
loop_
_entity_poly.entity_id
_entity_poly.type
_entity_poly.pdbx_seq_one_letter_code
_entity_poly.pdbx_strand_id
1 'polypeptide(L)'
;MDPENGQLNNTTFEDETNQVLDNLEAICQEAGGTLDHILKLTIYLTDLSKFDVVNSIMAARFSEPFPARATLEISKLPKEVSIEIDAILSITI
;
A
#
# COMPACT_ATOMS: atom_id res chain seq x y z
N MET A 1 -9.38 13.79 -3.09
CA MET A 1 -9.43 14.07 -3.53
C MET A 1 -9.68 14.50 -3.49
N ASP A 2 -9.42 15.09 -3.27
CA ASP A 2 -9.68 15.68 -3.46
C ASP A 2 -10.15 15.85 -3.84
N PRO A 3 -10.45 15.93 -3.55
CA PRO A 3 -11.09 16.14 -4.25
C PRO A 3 -11.40 16.99 -4.62
N GLU A 4 -11.43 17.62 -4.38
CA GLU A 4 -11.75 18.36 -4.96
C GLU A 4 -11.46 18.50 -5.94
N ASN A 5 -11.41 18.47 -6.04
CA ASN A 5 -11.19 18.33 -7.30
C ASN A 5 -10.47 17.14 -7.62
N GLY A 6 -10.45 16.10 -6.87
CA GLY A 6 -9.78 14.91 -7.15
C GLY A 6 -8.45 15.11 -7.83
N GLN A 7 -7.77 16.12 -7.50
CA GLN A 7 -6.58 16.49 -8.20
C GLN A 7 -5.44 15.63 -7.76
N LEU A 8 -5.04 14.69 -8.59
CA LEU A 8 -3.92 13.82 -8.26
C LEU A 8 -2.61 14.56 -8.29
N ASN A 9 -2.51 15.59 -9.10
CA ASN A 9 -1.27 16.31 -9.24
C ASN A 9 -0.87 17.04 -7.97
N ASN A 10 -1.76 17.15 -6.98
CA ASN A 10 -1.45 17.75 -5.70
C ASN A 10 -1.17 16.72 -4.63
N THR A 11 -1.16 15.44 -4.99
CA THR A 11 -1.01 14.35 -4.04
C THR A 11 0.48 14.07 -3.82
N THR A 12 0.90 14.04 -2.56
CA THR A 12 2.27 13.66 -2.24
C THR A 12 2.42 12.15 -2.33
N PHE A 13 3.67 11.70 -2.34
CA PHE A 13 3.93 10.27 -2.32
C PHE A 13 3.38 9.63 -1.05
N GLU A 14 3.48 10.33 0.09
CA GLU A 14 2.91 9.83 1.35
C GLU A 14 1.42 9.65 1.23
N ASP A 15 0.73 10.61 0.64
CA ASP A 15 -0.71 10.51 0.46
C ASP A 15 -1.05 9.35 -0.45
N GLU A 16 -0.29 9.19 -1.51
CA GLU A 16 -0.50 8.09 -2.44
C GLU A 16 -0.32 6.75 -1.75
N THR A 17 0.71 6.61 -0.94
CA THR A 17 0.98 5.38 -0.20
C THR A 17 -0.15 5.08 0.78
N ASN A 18 -0.59 6.10 1.52
CA ASN A 18 -1.67 5.92 2.47
C ASN A 18 -2.97 5.54 1.77
N GLN A 19 -3.23 6.11 0.58
CA GLN A 19 -4.42 5.78 -0.17
C GLN A 19 -4.40 4.31 -0.61
N VAL A 20 -3.24 3.83 -1.06
CA VAL A 20 -3.09 2.43 -1.47
C VAL A 20 -3.37 1.52 -0.27
N LEU A 21 -2.84 1.87 0.90
CA LEU A 21 -3.07 1.07 2.10
C LEU A 21 -4.51 1.16 2.59
N ASP A 22 -5.15 2.32 2.46
CA ASP A 22 -6.57 2.45 2.79
C ASP A 22 -7.40 1.54 1.91
N ASN A 23 -7.10 1.51 0.61
CA ASN A 23 -7.81 0.64 -0.32
C ASN A 23 -7.60 -0.83 0.03
N LEU A 24 -6.38 -1.19 0.39
CA LEU A 24 -6.05 -2.55 0.78
C LEU A 24 -6.82 -2.94 2.05
N GLU A 25 -6.86 -2.03 3.01
CA GLU A 25 -7.60 -2.29 4.25
C GLU A 25 -9.08 -2.48 3.98
N ALA A 26 -9.65 -1.69 3.07
CA ALA A 26 -11.05 -1.83 2.70
C ALA A 26 -11.32 -3.20 2.09
N ILE A 27 -10.40 -3.68 1.24
CA ILE A 27 -10.53 -5.00 0.64
C ILE A 27 -10.47 -6.09 1.71
N CYS A 28 -9.56 -5.95 2.67
CA CYS A 28 -9.46 -6.90 3.78
C CYS A 28 -10.77 -6.94 4.57
N GLN A 29 -11.35 -5.79 4.85
CA GLN A 29 -12.60 -5.71 5.61
C GLN A 29 -13.76 -6.35 4.84
N GLU A 30 -13.80 -6.15 3.54
CA GLU A 30 -14.82 -6.80 2.72
C GLU A 30 -14.69 -8.33 2.76
N ALA A 31 -13.46 -8.81 2.87
CA ALA A 31 -13.22 -10.25 2.95
C ALA A 31 -13.45 -10.79 4.36
N GLY A 32 -13.78 -9.93 5.33
CA GLY A 32 -14.03 -10.36 6.70
C GLY A 32 -12.82 -10.30 7.59
N GLY A 33 -11.79 -9.56 7.21
CA GLY A 33 -10.56 -9.50 7.98
C GLY A 33 -10.04 -8.09 8.18
N THR A 34 -8.80 -7.99 8.55
CA THR A 34 -8.11 -6.72 8.76
C THR A 34 -6.72 -6.82 8.15
N LEU A 35 -5.96 -5.73 8.27
CA LEU A 35 -4.57 -5.75 7.81
C LEU A 35 -3.74 -6.84 8.50
N ASP A 36 -4.13 -7.23 9.72
CA ASP A 36 -3.41 -8.27 10.46
C ASP A 36 -3.53 -9.65 9.82
N HIS A 37 -4.45 -9.82 8.88
CA HIS A 37 -4.61 -11.10 8.19
C HIS A 37 -3.74 -11.23 6.96
N ILE A 38 -2.93 -10.22 6.67
CA ILE A 38 -2.05 -10.27 5.51
C ILE A 38 -0.81 -11.09 5.85
N LEU A 39 -0.54 -12.09 5.03
CA LEU A 39 0.63 -12.95 5.20
C LEU A 39 1.84 -12.43 4.47
N LYS A 40 1.62 -11.79 3.32
CA LYS A 40 2.72 -11.32 2.48
C LYS A 40 2.28 -10.12 1.69
N LEU A 41 3.21 -9.19 1.52
CA LEU A 41 3.02 -8.00 0.69
C LEU A 41 4.10 -7.99 -0.39
N THR A 42 3.70 -7.58 -1.60
CA THR A 42 4.65 -7.25 -2.64
C THR A 42 4.46 -5.78 -2.98
N ILE A 43 5.52 -5.00 -2.89
CA ILE A 43 5.48 -3.56 -3.06
C ILE A 43 6.21 -3.22 -4.34
N TYR A 44 5.51 -2.58 -5.28
CA TYR A 44 6.09 -2.15 -6.55
C TYR A 44 6.27 -0.65 -6.51
N LEU A 45 7.50 -0.18 -6.70
CA LEU A 45 7.81 1.24 -6.69
C LEU A 45 8.45 1.62 -8.01
N THR A 46 8.11 2.80 -8.51
CA THR A 46 8.81 3.32 -9.69
C THR A 46 10.10 4.03 -9.30
N ASP A 47 10.28 4.33 -8.01
CA ASP A 47 11.47 4.99 -7.51
C ASP A 47 11.83 4.40 -6.15
N LEU A 48 12.83 3.53 -6.13
CA LEU A 48 13.19 2.81 -4.91
C LEU A 48 13.75 3.73 -3.83
N SER A 49 14.17 4.94 -4.19
CA SER A 49 14.64 5.89 -3.18
C SER A 49 13.52 6.30 -2.23
N LYS A 50 12.26 6.00 -2.58
CA LYS A 50 11.10 6.30 -1.72
C LYS A 50 10.77 5.18 -0.74
N PHE A 51 11.59 4.14 -0.72
CA PHE A 51 11.31 2.98 0.13
C PHE A 51 11.22 3.36 1.61
N ASP A 52 12.05 4.30 2.07
CA ASP A 52 12.04 4.69 3.48
C ASP A 52 10.71 5.29 3.89
N VAL A 53 10.08 6.06 2.99
CA VAL A 53 8.76 6.64 3.25
C VAL A 53 7.73 5.53 3.41
N VAL A 54 7.73 4.57 2.48
CA VAL A 54 6.82 3.44 2.53
C VAL A 54 7.00 2.66 3.82
N ASN A 55 8.26 2.41 4.18
CA ASN A 55 8.59 1.64 5.36
C ASN A 55 8.06 2.31 6.64
N SER A 56 8.23 3.62 6.73
CA SER A 56 7.74 4.37 7.89
C SER A 56 6.23 4.30 8.01
N ILE A 57 5.54 4.45 6.88
CA ILE A 57 4.08 4.43 6.88
C ILE A 57 3.58 3.04 7.25
N MET A 58 4.20 2.00 6.70
CA MET A 58 3.78 0.63 6.99
C MET A 58 4.04 0.27 8.44
N ALA A 59 5.15 0.73 9.01
CA ALA A 59 5.44 0.46 10.42
C ALA A 59 4.38 1.06 11.32
N ALA A 60 3.77 2.16 10.91
CA ALA A 60 2.73 2.81 11.70
C ALA A 60 1.38 2.13 11.54
N ARG A 61 1.15 1.41 10.45
CA ARG A 61 -0.17 0.86 10.14
C ARG A 61 -0.29 -0.63 10.40
N PHE A 62 0.82 -1.36 10.49
CA PHE A 62 0.79 -2.79 10.75
C PHE A 62 1.28 -3.08 12.16
N SER A 63 0.74 -4.16 12.73
CA SER A 63 1.15 -4.63 14.05
C SER A 63 2.08 -5.81 13.91
N GLU A 64 2.90 -6.06 14.94
CA GLU A 64 3.71 -7.26 14.96
C GLU A 64 2.85 -8.48 15.23
N PRO A 65 3.15 -9.62 14.60
CA PRO A 65 4.27 -9.81 13.68
C PRO A 65 3.93 -9.19 12.32
N PHE A 66 4.91 -8.55 11.72
CA PHE A 66 4.72 -7.92 10.43
C PHE A 66 4.63 -8.98 9.34
N PRO A 67 3.87 -8.74 8.27
CA PRO A 67 3.83 -9.69 7.16
C PRO A 67 5.18 -9.73 6.43
N ALA A 68 5.45 -10.86 5.81
CA ALA A 68 6.59 -10.96 4.91
C ALA A 68 6.39 -9.99 3.75
N ARG A 69 7.49 -9.47 3.21
CA ARG A 69 7.34 -8.54 2.09
C ARG A 69 8.53 -8.60 1.16
N ALA A 70 8.26 -8.25 -0.10
CA ALA A 70 9.27 -8.04 -1.11
C ALA A 70 9.02 -6.66 -1.71
N THR A 71 10.10 -5.96 -2.04
CA THR A 71 9.99 -4.65 -2.66
C THR A 71 10.76 -4.67 -3.96
N LEU A 72 10.11 -4.22 -5.03
CA LEU A 72 10.67 -4.25 -6.37
C LEU A 72 10.60 -2.87 -6.98
N GLU A 73 11.67 -2.48 -7.66
CA GLU A 73 11.62 -1.27 -8.47
C GLU A 73 11.27 -1.66 -9.90
N ILE A 74 10.30 -0.98 -10.48
CA ILE A 74 9.87 -1.24 -11.85
C ILE A 74 9.87 0.08 -12.61
N SER A 75 9.84 -0.03 -13.95
CA SER A 75 9.95 1.16 -14.78
C SER A 75 8.73 2.04 -14.68
N LYS A 76 7.55 1.44 -14.54
CA LYS A 76 6.32 2.17 -14.73
C LYS A 76 5.14 1.36 -14.20
N LEU A 77 4.15 2.05 -13.69
CA LEU A 77 2.89 1.43 -13.24
C LEU A 77 1.74 2.00 -14.06
N PRO A 78 0.62 1.26 -14.14
CA PRO A 78 -0.56 1.77 -14.83
C PRO A 78 -1.01 3.10 -14.22
N LYS A 79 -1.55 3.97 -15.07
CA LYS A 79 -2.07 5.28 -14.65
C LYS A 79 -1.01 6.16 -14.01
N GLU A 80 0.26 5.86 -14.27
CA GLU A 80 1.39 6.67 -13.80
C GLU A 80 1.42 6.86 -12.30
N VAL A 81 0.89 5.89 -11.54
CA VAL A 81 1.04 5.92 -10.10
C VAL A 81 2.48 5.56 -9.74
N SER A 82 2.88 5.90 -8.54
CA SER A 82 4.25 5.68 -8.09
C SER A 82 4.42 4.43 -7.25
N ILE A 83 3.32 3.84 -6.78
CA ILE A 83 3.37 2.69 -5.90
C ILE A 83 2.16 1.80 -6.14
N GLU A 84 2.38 0.50 -6.03
CA GLU A 84 1.31 -0.48 -6.05
C GLU A 84 1.67 -1.58 -5.05
N ILE A 85 0.67 -2.14 -4.37
CA ILE A 85 0.90 -3.17 -3.36
C ILE A 85 -0.05 -4.33 -3.62
N ASP A 86 0.51 -5.54 -3.74
CA ASP A 86 -0.25 -6.78 -3.77
C ASP A 86 -0.15 -7.44 -2.41
N ALA A 87 -1.19 -8.16 -2.01
CA ALA A 87 -1.21 -8.82 -0.72
C ALA A 87 -1.81 -10.21 -0.83
N ILE A 88 -1.32 -11.10 0.03
CA ILE A 88 -1.90 -12.43 0.21
C ILE A 88 -2.47 -12.45 1.61
N LEU A 89 -3.77 -12.75 1.71
CA LEU A 89 -4.46 -12.81 2.97
C LEU A 89 -4.76 -14.25 3.36
N SER A 90 -4.84 -14.47 4.68
CA SER A 90 -5.32 -15.74 5.20
C SER A 90 -6.40 -15.42 6.23
N ILE A 91 -7.62 -15.74 5.90
CA ILE A 91 -8.76 -15.48 6.78
C ILE A 91 -9.38 -16.81 7.11
N THR A 92 -9.48 -17.09 8.40
CA THR A 92 -10.08 -18.32 8.88
C THR A 92 -11.57 -18.09 9.01
N ILE A 93 -12.32 -18.98 8.43
CA ILE A 93 -13.78 -18.91 8.47
C ILE A 93 -14.32 -19.93 9.43
#